data_3effa89d239c8ce9745ff128eddab437
#
_entry.id   3effa89d239c8ce9745ff128eddab437
#
_cell.length_a   1.000
_cell.length_b   1.000
_cell.length_c   1.000
_cell.angle_alpha   90.00
_cell.angle_beta   90.00
_cell.angle_gamma   90.00
#
_symmetry.space_group_name_H-M   'P 1'
#
loop_
_entity.id
_entity.type
_entity.pdbx_description
1 polymer ?
#
loop_
_entity_poly.entity_id
_entity_poly.type
_entity_poly.pdbx_seq_one_letter_code
_entity_poly.pdbx_strand_id
1 'polypeptide(L)'
;MKIRITPGAVLFWTVQLLTDSPLLAAGLLAALLHECGHLLAARLLHIPLRLLEIDIMGAKILPAGALPSYRAEGILAAAGPVASLLVALPLIGSAHPFAVALRFSTLSFALFNLLPIEGFDGGRILSSLLAGRFCEKVAERVLFFTSYLALLLLFSLSSCLLLRYGENASLAVLTAYLFAHLFLSLEPSRGRDSVKTGKK
;
A
#
# COMPACT_ATOMS: atom_id res chain seq x y z
N MET A 1 1.20 -5.77 -20.92
CA MET A 1 0.77 -5.13 -19.66
C MET A 1 -0.33 -4.12 -19.99
N LYS A 2 -1.48 -4.20 -19.32
CA LYS A 2 -2.55 -3.19 -19.45
C LYS A 2 -2.38 -2.18 -18.30
N ILE A 3 -2.66 -0.91 -18.57
CA ILE A 3 -2.68 0.14 -17.54
C ILE A 3 -4.15 0.55 -17.38
N ARG A 4 -4.63 0.57 -16.15
CA ARG A 4 -5.96 1.02 -15.79
C ARG A 4 -5.84 2.14 -14.78
N ILE A 5 -6.41 3.30 -15.08
CA ILE A 5 -6.46 4.44 -14.18
C ILE A 5 -7.90 4.59 -13.73
N THR A 6 -8.14 4.58 -12.41
CA THR A 6 -9.48 4.77 -11.88
C THR A 6 -9.90 6.24 -11.99
N PRO A 7 -11.19 6.54 -12.17
CA PRO A 7 -11.67 7.93 -12.20
C PRO A 7 -11.31 8.72 -10.95
N GLY A 8 -11.30 8.04 -9.79
CA GLY A 8 -10.89 8.63 -8.51
C GLY A 8 -9.43 9.07 -8.50
N ALA A 9 -8.53 8.25 -9.08
CA ALA A 9 -7.12 8.62 -9.24
C ALA A 9 -6.97 9.86 -10.12
N VAL A 10 -7.68 9.92 -11.26
CA VAL A 10 -7.65 11.08 -12.15
C VAL A 10 -8.09 12.35 -11.42
N LEU A 11 -9.21 12.28 -10.69
CA LEU A 11 -9.72 13.41 -9.91
C LEU A 11 -8.71 13.85 -8.85
N PHE A 12 -8.19 12.90 -8.08
CA PHE A 12 -7.20 13.16 -7.03
C PHE A 12 -5.94 13.84 -7.59
N TRP A 13 -5.38 13.31 -8.68
CA TRP A 13 -4.19 13.86 -9.32
C TRP A 13 -4.45 15.22 -9.95
N THR A 14 -5.65 15.44 -10.50
CA THR A 14 -6.02 16.75 -11.04
C THR A 14 -6.08 17.80 -9.94
N VAL A 15 -6.72 17.49 -8.81
CA VAL A 15 -6.77 18.40 -7.64
C VAL A 15 -5.36 18.67 -7.12
N GLN A 16 -4.52 17.65 -7.05
CA GLN A 16 -3.11 17.80 -6.64
C GLN A 16 -2.33 18.73 -7.56
N LEU A 17 -2.49 18.60 -8.89
CA LEU A 17 -1.80 19.43 -9.87
C LEU A 17 -2.29 20.88 -9.89
N LEU A 18 -3.56 21.10 -9.54
CA LEU A 18 -4.13 22.46 -9.41
C LEU A 18 -3.69 23.16 -8.13
N THR A 19 -3.19 22.40 -7.16
CA THR A 19 -2.67 22.95 -5.92
C THR A 19 -1.17 23.17 -6.08
N ASP A 20 -0.74 24.41 -6.24
CA ASP A 20 0.68 24.77 -6.46
C ASP A 20 1.50 24.62 -5.14
N SER A 21 1.54 23.38 -4.63
CA SER A 21 2.20 23.02 -3.38
C SER A 21 3.42 22.13 -3.61
N PRO A 22 4.63 22.59 -3.25
CA PRO A 22 5.84 21.77 -3.34
C PRO A 22 5.75 20.46 -2.53
N LEU A 23 5.01 20.46 -1.44
CA LEU A 23 4.80 19.27 -0.62
C LEU A 23 3.98 18.21 -1.35
N LEU A 24 2.93 18.62 -2.07
CA LEU A 24 2.11 17.72 -2.86
C LEU A 24 2.88 17.15 -4.05
N ALA A 25 3.65 17.98 -4.75
CA ALA A 25 4.53 17.54 -5.83
C ALA A 25 5.57 16.52 -5.32
N ALA A 26 6.17 16.76 -4.15
CA ALA A 26 7.09 15.83 -3.52
C ALA A 26 6.40 14.52 -3.12
N GLY A 27 5.17 14.57 -2.61
CA GLY A 27 4.36 13.39 -2.29
C GLY A 27 4.05 12.53 -3.51
N LEU A 28 3.66 13.16 -4.63
CA LEU A 28 3.43 12.47 -5.89
C LEU A 28 4.70 11.79 -6.41
N LEU A 29 5.82 12.50 -6.39
CA LEU A 29 7.09 11.95 -6.81
C LEU A 29 7.52 10.80 -5.89
N ALA A 30 7.31 10.92 -4.59
CA ALA A 30 7.59 9.84 -3.61
C ALA A 30 6.77 8.59 -3.92
N ALA A 31 5.47 8.74 -4.22
CA ALA A 31 4.60 7.62 -4.59
C ALA A 31 5.10 6.95 -5.89
N LEU A 32 5.41 7.73 -6.93
CA LEU A 32 5.93 7.20 -8.19
C LEU A 32 7.24 6.42 -8.00
N LEU A 33 8.17 6.95 -7.21
CA LEU A 33 9.45 6.31 -6.95
C LEU A 33 9.28 5.00 -6.16
N HIS A 34 8.34 4.97 -5.20
CA HIS A 34 7.97 3.77 -4.48
C HIS A 34 7.45 2.69 -5.43
N GLU A 35 6.49 3.02 -6.29
CA GLU A 35 5.94 2.08 -7.27
C GLU A 35 6.97 1.62 -8.32
N CYS A 36 7.88 2.49 -8.71
CA CYS A 36 9.01 2.12 -9.57
C CYS A 36 9.87 1.03 -8.93
N GLY A 37 10.01 1.02 -7.59
CA GLY A 37 10.68 -0.04 -6.86
C GLY A 37 10.03 -1.41 -7.10
N HIS A 38 8.71 -1.50 -6.98
CA HIS A 38 7.97 -2.73 -7.25
C HIS A 38 8.09 -3.16 -8.71
N LEU A 39 7.97 -2.23 -9.67
CA LEU A 39 8.10 -2.52 -11.09
C LEU A 39 9.48 -3.04 -11.44
N LEU A 40 10.52 -2.44 -10.87
CA LEU A 40 11.90 -2.89 -11.07
C LEU A 40 12.10 -4.31 -10.51
N ALA A 41 11.62 -4.58 -9.30
CA ALA A 41 11.69 -5.91 -8.70
C ALA A 41 10.92 -6.96 -9.51
N ALA A 42 9.71 -6.63 -9.99
CA ALA A 42 8.94 -7.51 -10.85
C ALA A 42 9.70 -7.86 -12.14
N ARG A 43 10.38 -6.85 -12.74
CA ARG A 43 11.21 -7.05 -13.93
C ARG A 43 12.42 -7.93 -13.67
N LEU A 44 13.12 -7.69 -12.53
CA LEU A 44 14.32 -8.48 -12.14
C LEU A 44 13.96 -9.92 -11.79
N LEU A 45 12.80 -10.14 -11.19
CA LEU A 45 12.27 -11.46 -10.87
C LEU A 45 11.58 -12.15 -12.07
N HIS A 46 11.56 -11.51 -13.25
CA HIS A 46 10.90 -12.00 -14.46
C HIS A 46 9.42 -12.34 -14.25
N ILE A 47 8.74 -11.61 -13.36
CA ILE A 47 7.31 -11.79 -13.07
C ILE A 47 6.50 -11.13 -14.18
N PRO A 48 5.71 -11.88 -14.95
CA PRO A 48 4.88 -11.30 -15.99
C PRO A 48 3.76 -10.46 -15.38
N LEU A 49 3.69 -9.19 -15.74
CA LEU A 49 2.68 -8.25 -15.25
C LEU A 49 1.48 -8.23 -16.21
N ARG A 50 0.28 -8.45 -15.69
CA ARG A 50 -0.99 -8.39 -16.42
C ARG A 50 -1.56 -6.98 -16.45
N LEU A 51 -1.66 -6.36 -15.30
CA LEU A 51 -2.34 -5.10 -15.10
C LEU A 51 -1.59 -4.24 -14.07
N LEU A 52 -1.40 -2.97 -14.39
CA LEU A 52 -1.04 -1.91 -13.46
C LEU A 52 -2.30 -1.07 -13.25
N GLU A 53 -2.88 -1.13 -12.08
CA GLU A 53 -4.06 -0.34 -11.71
C GLU A 53 -3.60 0.82 -10.82
N ILE A 54 -3.87 2.05 -11.27
CA ILE A 54 -3.56 3.27 -10.53
C ILE A 54 -4.85 3.74 -9.90
N ASP A 55 -4.88 3.76 -8.58
CA ASP A 55 -6.03 4.19 -7.77
C ASP A 55 -5.61 5.35 -6.84
N ILE A 56 -6.57 5.91 -6.11
CA ILE A 56 -6.35 6.98 -5.11
C ILE A 56 -5.33 6.53 -4.05
N MET A 57 -5.33 5.26 -3.68
CA MET A 57 -4.45 4.66 -2.67
C MET A 57 -3.03 4.35 -3.18
N GLY A 58 -2.75 4.55 -4.47
CA GLY A 58 -1.48 4.22 -5.10
C GLY A 58 -1.63 3.34 -6.34
N ALA A 59 -0.56 2.62 -6.71
CA ALA A 59 -0.60 1.71 -7.84
C ALA A 59 -0.61 0.25 -7.37
N LYS A 60 -1.50 -0.54 -7.93
CA LYS A 60 -1.62 -1.97 -7.65
C LYS A 60 -1.12 -2.78 -8.83
N ILE A 61 -0.06 -3.54 -8.60
CA ILE A 61 0.53 -4.41 -9.60
C ILE A 61 -0.13 -5.78 -9.53
N LEU A 62 -0.79 -6.19 -10.62
CA LEU A 62 -1.41 -7.50 -10.73
C LEU A 62 -0.55 -8.39 -11.65
N PRO A 63 0.05 -9.47 -11.14
CA PRO A 63 0.79 -10.43 -11.95
C PRO A 63 -0.14 -11.19 -12.89
N ALA A 64 0.40 -11.71 -13.99
CA ALA A 64 -0.37 -12.46 -15.01
C ALA A 64 -0.74 -13.88 -14.55
N GLY A 65 -0.25 -14.33 -13.42
CA GLY A 65 -0.50 -15.65 -12.82
C GLY A 65 -0.10 -15.68 -11.36
N ALA A 66 -0.08 -16.87 -10.79
CA ALA A 66 0.43 -17.06 -9.43
C ALA A 66 1.90 -16.64 -9.36
N LEU A 67 2.30 -16.02 -8.25
CA LEU A 67 3.70 -15.68 -8.00
C LEU A 67 4.53 -16.97 -7.87
N PRO A 68 5.79 -16.98 -8.33
CA PRO A 68 6.63 -18.18 -8.37
C PRO A 68 6.88 -18.79 -6.98
N SER A 69 6.89 -17.96 -5.93
CA SER A 69 7.10 -18.39 -4.56
C SER A 69 6.73 -17.27 -3.57
N TYR A 70 6.52 -17.64 -2.30
CA TYR A 70 6.35 -16.68 -1.20
C TYR A 70 7.56 -15.75 -1.04
N ARG A 71 8.77 -16.24 -1.33
CA ARG A 71 9.98 -15.41 -1.32
C ARG A 71 9.94 -14.32 -2.39
N ALA A 72 9.50 -14.66 -3.59
CA ALA A 72 9.34 -13.69 -4.66
C ALA A 72 8.31 -12.63 -4.32
N GLU A 73 7.22 -13.01 -3.65
CA GLU A 73 6.21 -12.08 -3.16
C GLU A 73 6.77 -11.14 -2.09
N GLY A 74 7.51 -11.67 -1.11
CA GLY A 74 8.14 -10.84 -0.07
C GLY A 74 9.16 -9.85 -0.63
N ILE A 75 10.00 -10.28 -1.59
CA ILE A 75 10.96 -9.39 -2.28
C ILE A 75 10.23 -8.32 -3.08
N LEU A 76 9.18 -8.71 -3.82
CA LEU A 76 8.38 -7.78 -4.58
C LEU A 76 7.74 -6.73 -3.67
N ALA A 77 7.16 -7.15 -2.54
CA ALA A 77 6.55 -6.25 -1.58
C ALA A 77 7.58 -5.33 -0.88
N ALA A 78 8.77 -5.82 -0.56
CA ALA A 78 9.81 -5.02 0.07
C ALA A 78 10.44 -3.96 -0.86
N ALA A 79 10.34 -4.15 -2.17
CA ALA A 79 11.04 -3.32 -3.14
C ALA A 79 10.57 -1.85 -3.17
N GLY A 80 9.29 -1.58 -2.96
CA GLY A 80 8.75 -0.23 -2.86
C GLY A 80 9.32 0.54 -1.66
N PRO A 81 9.15 0.02 -0.42
CA PRO A 81 9.76 0.62 0.76
C PRO A 81 11.28 0.81 0.64
N VAL A 82 12.00 -0.17 0.08
CA VAL A 82 13.46 -0.07 -0.15
C VAL A 82 13.78 1.05 -1.13
N ALA A 83 13.05 1.17 -2.25
CA ALA A 83 13.25 2.26 -3.20
C ALA A 83 13.02 3.62 -2.54
N SER A 84 11.97 3.75 -1.73
CA SER A 84 11.69 4.97 -0.97
C SER A 84 12.84 5.34 -0.02
N LEU A 85 13.41 4.37 0.69
CA LEU A 85 14.56 4.58 1.57
C LEU A 85 15.80 4.99 0.80
N LEU A 86 16.08 4.34 -0.35
CA LEU A 86 17.21 4.68 -1.22
C LEU A 86 17.12 6.10 -1.78
N VAL A 87 15.92 6.61 -2.01
CA VAL A 87 15.71 8.01 -2.41
C VAL A 87 15.90 8.97 -1.23
N ALA A 88 15.45 8.59 -0.04
CA ALA A 88 15.53 9.46 1.14
C ALA A 88 16.98 9.65 1.63
N LEU A 89 17.81 8.61 1.56
CA LEU A 89 19.18 8.62 2.08
C LEU A 89 20.07 9.76 1.53
N PRO A 90 20.20 9.97 0.20
CA PRO A 90 21.04 11.02 -0.34
C PRO A 90 20.49 12.43 -0.06
N LEU A 91 19.24 12.55 0.34
CA LEU A 91 18.61 13.82 0.69
C LEU A 91 18.81 14.22 2.16
N ILE A 92 19.47 13.37 2.95
CA ILE A 92 19.83 13.68 4.33
C ILE A 92 20.87 14.81 4.33
N GLY A 93 20.57 15.88 5.08
CA GLY A 93 21.44 17.05 5.14
C GLY A 93 21.16 18.12 4.09
N SER A 94 20.31 17.86 3.09
CA SER A 94 19.88 18.90 2.17
C SER A 94 18.97 19.93 2.87
N ALA A 95 19.26 21.20 2.70
CA ALA A 95 18.46 22.31 3.19
C ALA A 95 17.46 22.83 2.13
N HIS A 96 17.52 22.31 0.90
CA HIS A 96 16.61 22.73 -0.16
C HIS A 96 15.16 22.34 0.16
N PRO A 97 14.18 23.25 0.16
CA PRO A 97 12.81 22.98 0.63
C PRO A 97 12.15 21.77 -0.05
N PHE A 98 12.30 21.63 -1.37
CA PHE A 98 11.75 20.51 -2.11
C PHE A 98 12.44 19.17 -1.73
N ALA A 99 13.76 19.16 -1.53
CA ALA A 99 14.49 17.95 -1.11
C ALA A 99 14.07 17.51 0.30
N VAL A 100 13.84 18.47 1.21
CA VAL A 100 13.29 18.19 2.54
C VAL A 100 11.89 17.61 2.43
N ALA A 101 11.01 18.20 1.64
CA ALA A 101 9.66 17.69 1.42
C ALA A 101 9.68 16.29 0.81
N LEU A 102 10.52 16.04 -0.21
CA LEU A 102 10.65 14.74 -0.86
C LEU A 102 11.18 13.67 0.12
N ARG A 103 12.18 14.00 0.92
CA ARG A 103 12.70 13.11 1.96
C ARG A 103 11.61 12.69 2.95
N PHE A 104 10.86 13.65 3.49
CA PHE A 104 9.77 13.34 4.42
C PHE A 104 8.66 12.53 3.75
N SER A 105 8.30 12.85 2.51
CA SER A 105 7.29 12.12 1.77
C SER A 105 7.72 10.66 1.52
N THR A 106 8.95 10.43 1.05
CA THR A 106 9.44 9.06 0.79
C THR A 106 9.57 8.24 2.06
N LEU A 107 10.04 8.84 3.17
CA LEU A 107 10.09 8.17 4.47
C LEU A 107 8.69 7.83 4.99
N SER A 108 7.74 8.74 4.87
CA SER A 108 6.35 8.49 5.24
C SER A 108 5.75 7.36 4.41
N PHE A 109 5.95 7.36 3.09
CA PHE A 109 5.51 6.27 2.22
C PHE A 109 6.11 4.92 2.64
N ALA A 110 7.42 4.87 2.89
CA ALA A 110 8.08 3.65 3.36
C ALA A 110 7.49 3.17 4.69
N LEU A 111 7.33 4.08 5.66
CA LEU A 111 6.83 3.75 7.00
C LEU A 111 5.39 3.25 6.97
N PHE A 112 4.50 3.96 6.26
CA PHE A 112 3.10 3.55 6.14
C PHE A 112 2.96 2.22 5.42
N ASN A 113 3.66 2.03 4.29
CA ASN A 113 3.58 0.79 3.55
C ASN A 113 4.23 -0.40 4.27
N LEU A 114 5.14 -0.18 5.23
CA LEU A 114 5.69 -1.24 6.08
C LEU A 114 4.80 -1.65 7.25
N LEU A 115 3.68 -0.97 7.47
CA LEU A 115 2.71 -1.40 8.49
C LEU A 115 2.16 -2.79 8.14
N PRO A 116 2.03 -3.68 9.14
CA PRO A 116 1.53 -5.04 8.95
C PRO A 116 0.01 -5.07 8.78
N ILE A 117 -0.50 -4.32 7.80
CA ILE A 117 -1.91 -4.16 7.48
C ILE A 117 -2.18 -4.86 6.16
N GLU A 118 -3.30 -5.57 6.07
CA GLU A 118 -3.77 -6.19 4.84
C GLU A 118 -3.92 -5.13 3.72
N GLY A 119 -3.35 -5.42 2.55
CA GLY A 119 -3.32 -4.49 1.43
C GLY A 119 -2.06 -3.63 1.35
N PHE A 120 -1.27 -3.51 2.42
CA PHE A 120 0.00 -2.80 2.45
C PHE A 120 1.18 -3.75 2.21
N ASP A 121 2.33 -3.20 1.84
CA ASP A 121 3.53 -4.02 1.58
C ASP A 121 4.01 -4.77 2.82
N GLY A 122 3.96 -4.14 4.01
CA GLY A 122 4.29 -4.78 5.28
C GLY A 122 3.39 -5.98 5.59
N GLY A 123 2.11 -5.89 5.27
CA GLY A 123 1.19 -7.02 5.37
C GLY A 123 1.54 -8.14 4.39
N ARG A 124 1.91 -7.83 3.15
CA ARG A 124 2.35 -8.80 2.13
C ARG A 124 3.68 -9.45 2.52
N ILE A 125 4.63 -8.68 3.05
CA ILE A 125 5.90 -9.21 3.57
C ILE A 125 5.61 -10.18 4.72
N LEU A 126 4.79 -9.79 5.69
CA LEU A 126 4.42 -10.63 6.83
C LEU A 126 3.73 -11.91 6.38
N SER A 127 2.73 -11.80 5.50
CA SER A 127 2.03 -12.96 4.94
C SER A 127 2.97 -13.92 4.22
N SER A 128 3.87 -13.41 3.38
CA SER A 128 4.84 -14.21 2.63
C SER A 128 5.83 -14.94 3.54
N LEU A 129 6.28 -14.31 4.62
CA LEU A 129 7.18 -14.91 5.61
C LEU A 129 6.48 -16.03 6.41
N LEU A 130 5.23 -15.80 6.80
CA LEU A 130 4.44 -16.75 7.56
C LEU A 130 4.01 -17.95 6.69
N ALA A 131 3.51 -17.70 5.47
CA ALA A 131 3.10 -18.76 4.56
C ALA A 131 4.27 -19.65 4.10
N GLY A 132 5.49 -19.12 4.10
CA GLY A 132 6.71 -19.90 3.85
C GLY A 132 7.10 -20.85 4.99
N ARG A 133 6.52 -20.70 6.20
CA ARG A 133 6.86 -21.50 7.39
C ARG A 133 5.67 -22.22 8.03
N PHE A 134 4.48 -21.70 7.85
CA PHE A 134 3.25 -22.17 8.50
C PHE A 134 2.17 -22.45 7.46
N CYS A 135 1.06 -23.04 7.90
CA CYS A 135 -0.13 -23.19 7.07
C CYS A 135 -0.73 -21.81 6.73
N GLU A 136 -1.24 -21.68 5.51
CA GLU A 136 -1.86 -20.46 4.97
C GLU A 136 -2.92 -19.87 5.91
N LYS A 137 -3.76 -20.72 6.52
CA LYS A 137 -4.76 -20.30 7.52
C LYS A 137 -4.16 -19.60 8.75
N VAL A 138 -2.93 -19.99 9.15
CA VAL A 138 -2.23 -19.34 10.26
C VAL A 138 -1.71 -17.97 9.81
N ALA A 139 -1.15 -17.89 8.61
CA ALA A 139 -0.67 -16.64 8.04
C ALA A 139 -1.81 -15.60 7.91
N GLU A 140 -2.97 -16.02 7.37
CA GLU A 140 -4.16 -15.16 7.26
C GLU A 140 -4.65 -14.67 8.62
N ARG A 141 -4.73 -15.56 9.61
CA ARG A 141 -5.18 -15.20 10.97
C ARG A 141 -4.23 -14.21 11.65
N VAL A 142 -2.92 -14.45 11.54
CA VAL A 142 -1.91 -13.53 12.10
C VAL A 142 -1.98 -12.17 11.40
N LEU A 143 -2.06 -12.17 10.06
CA LEU A 143 -2.20 -10.94 9.29
C LEU A 143 -3.45 -10.14 9.70
N PHE A 144 -4.59 -10.81 9.88
CA PHE A 144 -5.81 -10.17 10.37
C PHE A 144 -5.60 -9.52 11.74
N PHE A 145 -5.05 -10.24 12.72
CA PHE A 145 -4.81 -9.71 14.06
C PHE A 145 -3.83 -8.55 14.06
N THR A 146 -2.74 -8.63 13.28
CA THR A 146 -1.76 -7.55 13.18
C THR A 146 -2.36 -6.33 12.50
N SER A 147 -3.16 -6.52 11.46
CA SER A 147 -3.88 -5.44 10.76
C SER A 147 -4.85 -4.75 11.72
N TYR A 148 -5.64 -5.52 12.46
CA TYR A 148 -6.59 -4.98 13.43
C TYR A 148 -5.88 -4.14 14.51
N LEU A 149 -4.80 -4.68 15.10
CA LEU A 149 -4.04 -3.99 16.13
C LEU A 149 -3.37 -2.71 15.59
N ALA A 150 -2.75 -2.79 14.41
CA ALA A 150 -2.12 -1.64 13.78
C ALA A 150 -3.13 -0.52 13.46
N LEU A 151 -4.29 -0.88 12.93
CA LEU A 151 -5.37 0.06 12.65
C LEU A 151 -5.95 0.68 13.94
N LEU A 152 -6.11 -0.12 15.00
CA LEU A 152 -6.56 0.36 16.30
C LEU A 152 -5.59 1.41 16.87
N LEU A 153 -4.29 1.13 16.80
CA LEU A 153 -3.25 2.07 17.26
C LEU A 153 -3.24 3.36 16.42
N LEU A 154 -3.33 3.23 15.08
CA LEU A 154 -3.41 4.39 14.19
C LEU A 154 -4.66 5.22 14.44
N PHE A 155 -5.81 4.57 14.63
CA PHE A 155 -7.06 5.26 14.93
C PHE A 155 -7.00 5.99 16.28
N SER A 156 -6.47 5.32 17.31
CA SER A 156 -6.30 5.93 18.64
C SER A 156 -5.36 7.14 18.58
N LEU A 157 -4.22 7.01 17.88
CA LEU A 157 -3.28 8.11 17.67
C LEU A 157 -3.93 9.27 16.92
N SER A 158 -4.61 8.97 15.83
CA SER A 158 -5.30 9.95 15.00
C SER A 158 -6.40 10.69 15.77
N SER A 159 -7.18 9.97 16.58
CA SER A 159 -8.22 10.55 17.43
C SER A 159 -7.62 11.44 18.50
N CYS A 160 -6.52 11.01 19.12
CA CYS A 160 -5.80 11.82 20.11
C CYS A 160 -5.25 13.13 19.48
N LEU A 161 -4.65 13.05 18.30
CA LEU A 161 -4.15 14.22 17.57
C LEU A 161 -5.29 15.17 17.18
N LEU A 162 -6.40 14.63 16.70
CA LEU A 162 -7.56 15.42 16.32
C LEU A 162 -8.17 16.16 17.51
N LEU A 163 -8.34 15.47 18.63
CA LEU A 163 -8.92 16.05 19.85
C LEU A 163 -7.99 17.08 20.53
N ARG A 164 -6.67 16.85 20.45
CA ARG A 164 -5.72 17.72 21.14
C ARG A 164 -5.30 18.94 20.31
N TYR A 165 -5.20 18.81 19.01
CA TYR A 165 -4.67 19.85 18.12
C TYR A 165 -5.69 20.37 17.11
N GLY A 166 -6.84 19.70 16.95
CA GLY A 166 -7.85 20.04 15.94
C GLY A 166 -7.42 19.76 14.51
N GLU A 167 -6.30 19.08 14.32
CA GLU A 167 -5.67 18.82 13.02
C GLU A 167 -5.71 17.32 12.68
N ASN A 168 -5.38 17.01 11.40
CA ASN A 168 -5.26 15.63 10.90
C ASN A 168 -6.56 14.80 10.85
N ALA A 169 -7.70 15.45 10.58
CA ALA A 169 -8.96 14.74 10.30
C ALA A 169 -8.82 13.72 9.15
N SER A 170 -7.92 13.98 8.17
CA SER A 170 -7.64 13.07 7.06
C SER A 170 -7.10 11.71 7.52
N LEU A 171 -6.25 11.68 8.54
CA LEU A 171 -5.73 10.42 9.10
C LEU A 171 -6.85 9.64 9.82
N ALA A 172 -7.77 10.32 10.51
CA ALA A 172 -8.91 9.68 11.15
C ALA A 172 -9.88 9.07 10.11
N VAL A 173 -10.16 9.80 9.03
CA VAL A 173 -10.98 9.31 7.92
C VAL A 173 -10.31 8.12 7.23
N LEU A 174 -9.00 8.19 6.97
CA LEU A 174 -8.25 7.11 6.35
C LEU A 174 -8.29 5.84 7.21
N THR A 175 -8.03 5.95 8.50
CA THR A 175 -8.03 4.79 9.41
C THR A 175 -9.43 4.20 9.56
N ALA A 176 -10.49 5.02 9.62
CA ALA A 176 -11.87 4.55 9.62
C ALA A 176 -12.21 3.80 8.32
N TYR A 177 -11.79 4.32 7.17
CA TYR A 177 -11.95 3.66 5.88
C TYR A 177 -11.23 2.30 5.83
N LEU A 178 -9.99 2.23 6.30
CA LEU A 178 -9.22 0.98 6.33
C LEU A 178 -9.84 -0.05 7.28
N PHE A 179 -10.40 0.39 8.41
CA PHE A 179 -11.19 -0.49 9.29
C PHE A 179 -12.40 -1.06 8.56
N ALA A 180 -13.19 -0.21 7.92
CA ALA A 180 -14.35 -0.66 7.15
C ALA A 180 -13.94 -1.67 6.07
N HIS A 181 -12.86 -1.40 5.36
CA HIS A 181 -12.32 -2.30 4.33
C HIS A 181 -11.90 -3.66 4.92
N LEU A 182 -11.21 -3.67 6.07
CA LEU A 182 -10.79 -4.90 6.74
C LEU A 182 -12.00 -5.75 7.15
N PHE A 183 -13.06 -5.16 7.69
CA PHE A 183 -14.26 -5.89 8.07
C PHE A 183 -15.08 -6.36 6.87
N LEU A 184 -15.19 -5.56 5.81
CA LEU A 184 -15.89 -5.95 4.59
C LEU A 184 -15.17 -7.09 3.84
N SER A 185 -13.84 -7.16 3.95
CA SER A 185 -13.06 -8.27 3.38
C SER A 185 -13.30 -9.61 4.10
N LEU A 186 -13.78 -9.57 5.35
CA LEU A 186 -14.12 -10.76 6.14
C LEU A 186 -15.50 -11.32 5.82
N GLU A 187 -16.40 -10.59 5.16
CA GLU A 187 -17.67 -11.18 4.75
C GLU A 187 -17.40 -12.30 3.75
N PRO A 188 -17.68 -13.57 4.10
CA PRO A 188 -17.52 -14.67 3.15
C PRO A 188 -18.38 -14.34 1.94
N SER A 189 -17.81 -14.54 0.76
CA SER A 189 -18.46 -14.35 -0.53
C SER A 189 -19.70 -15.28 -0.62
N ARG A 190 -20.80 -14.86 -0.01
CA ARG A 190 -22.09 -15.56 0.09
C ARG A 190 -22.82 -15.74 -1.24
N GLY A 191 -22.15 -15.46 -2.36
CA GLY A 191 -22.79 -15.42 -3.68
C GLY A 191 -22.12 -16.16 -4.82
N ARG A 192 -20.99 -16.85 -4.63
CA ARG A 192 -20.30 -17.49 -5.78
C ARG A 192 -20.50 -18.99 -5.93
N ASP A 193 -21.06 -19.69 -4.98
CA ASP A 193 -21.22 -21.16 -5.06
C ASP A 193 -22.56 -21.63 -5.62
N SER A 194 -23.50 -20.73 -5.92
CA SER A 194 -24.83 -21.12 -6.41
C SER A 194 -24.96 -21.28 -7.94
N VAL A 195 -23.89 -21.06 -8.71
CA VAL A 195 -23.97 -21.12 -10.21
C VAL A 195 -23.29 -22.38 -10.79
N LYS A 196 -22.66 -23.24 -10.00
CA LYS A 196 -21.99 -24.44 -10.52
C LYS A 196 -22.74 -25.76 -10.40
N THR A 197 -23.98 -25.77 -9.93
CA THR A 197 -24.82 -26.98 -9.87
C THR A 197 -26.04 -26.92 -10.80
N GLY A 198 -25.82 -26.75 -12.06
CA GLY A 198 -26.90 -26.71 -13.04
C GLY A 198 -26.44 -26.95 -14.46
N LYS A 199 -25.78 -28.10 -14.71
CA LYS A 199 -25.79 -28.76 -16.04
C LYS A 199 -25.38 -30.20 -15.89
N LYS A 200 -26.40 -31.07 -15.80
CA LYS A 200 -26.31 -32.41 -16.31
C LYS A 200 -26.38 -32.37 -17.81
#